data_ee966c83888c9f6877403c5645458c04
#
_entry.id   ee966c83888c9f6877403c5645458c04
#
_cell.length_a   1.000
_cell.length_b   1.000
_cell.length_c   1.000
_cell.angle_alpha   90.00
_cell.angle_beta   90.00
_cell.angle_gamma   90.00
#
_symmetry.space_group_name_H-M   'P 1'
#
loop_
_entity.id
_entity.type
_entity.pdbx_description
1 polymer ?
#
loop_
_entity_poly.entity_id
_entity_poly.type
_entity_poly.pdbx_seq_one_letter_code
_entity_poly.pdbx_strand_id
1 'polypeptide(L)'
;TGDKEFWCYDEYDIWSIDPVTLKTKRLTQGREQGIVFRSMQRGNPTIDKEFLLRVKGRDGQTGVFRYDPKGQHQQLLYGPYSYSRLVKAGAKGGYLFAREDNITSSELFYTDKEFRVVRSVVSTQRQSDSLRFRKSELIHYRNSRGQELQGALYYPVNYQEGQQYPMIVHLYELLSHRLN
;
A
#
# COMPACT_ATOMS: atom_id res chain seq x y z
N THR A 1 31.91 -2.86 2.53
CA THR A 1 31.47 -2.26 3.67
C THR A 1 31.88 -0.81 3.57
N GLY A 2 31.25 0.10 4.20
CA GLY A 2 31.37 1.55 4.04
C GLY A 2 30.00 2.20 3.94
N ASP A 3 28.98 1.45 4.36
CA ASP A 3 27.61 1.98 4.45
C ASP A 3 27.58 3.10 5.49
N LYS A 4 27.21 4.29 5.05
CA LYS A 4 27.13 5.46 5.90
C LYS A 4 25.90 5.46 6.79
N GLU A 5 24.90 4.67 6.44
CA GLU A 5 23.60 4.64 7.12
C GLU A 5 22.97 3.28 7.03
N PHE A 6 22.25 2.87 8.07
CA PHE A 6 21.30 1.78 8.06
C PHE A 6 19.87 2.31 8.08
N TRP A 7 19.00 1.66 7.32
CA TRP A 7 17.58 1.93 7.40
C TRP A 7 16.86 0.83 8.15
N CYS A 8 16.04 1.22 9.10
CA CYS A 8 15.14 0.32 9.80
C CYS A 8 13.72 0.84 9.76
N TYR A 9 12.80 -0.03 10.12
CA TYR A 9 11.36 0.23 10.08
C TYR A 9 10.78 -0.05 11.45
N ASP A 10 10.00 0.90 11.96
CA ASP A 10 9.02 0.59 13.00
C ASP A 10 7.68 0.20 12.37
N GLU A 11 6.60 0.22 13.17
CA GLU A 11 5.26 -0.10 12.67
C GLU A 11 4.82 0.80 11.50
N TYR A 12 5.15 2.10 11.55
CA TYR A 12 4.70 3.11 10.58
C TYR A 12 5.82 3.65 9.72
N ASP A 13 6.99 3.88 10.31
CA ASP A 13 7.98 4.80 9.78
C ASP A 13 9.28 4.15 9.35
N ILE A 14 10.00 4.91 8.55
CA ILE A 14 11.37 4.62 8.13
C ILE A 14 12.31 5.48 8.97
N TRP A 15 13.35 4.85 9.48
CA TRP A 15 14.40 5.46 10.27
C TRP A 15 15.75 5.24 9.61
N SER A 16 16.62 6.23 9.66
CA SER A 16 18.05 6.12 9.33
C SER A 16 18.87 6.13 10.62
N ILE A 17 19.88 5.27 10.66
CA ILE A 17 20.83 5.15 11.77
C ILE A 17 22.24 5.26 11.21
N ASP A 18 23.02 6.20 11.71
CA ASP A 18 24.46 6.26 11.48
C ASP A 18 25.15 5.17 12.32
N PRO A 19 25.84 4.20 11.72
CA PRO A 19 26.42 3.06 12.45
C PRO A 19 27.62 3.45 13.32
N VAL A 20 28.24 4.59 13.10
CA VAL A 20 29.41 5.07 13.84
C VAL A 20 28.99 5.91 15.03
N THR A 21 28.11 6.89 14.78
CA THR A 21 27.68 7.84 15.82
C THR A 21 26.44 7.40 16.56
N LEU A 22 25.74 6.35 16.08
CA LEU A 22 24.46 5.85 16.58
C LEU A 22 23.34 6.88 16.55
N LYS A 23 23.54 7.99 15.85
CA LYS A 23 22.50 9.00 15.66
C LYS A 23 21.39 8.43 14.80
N THR A 24 20.15 8.64 15.25
CA THR A 24 18.95 8.22 14.55
C THR A 24 18.23 9.42 13.96
N LYS A 25 17.65 9.24 12.78
CA LYS A 25 16.80 10.23 12.13
C LYS A 25 15.54 9.55 11.61
N ARG A 26 14.37 10.03 12.02
CA ARG A 26 13.08 9.60 11.47
C ARG A 26 12.89 10.25 10.10
N LEU A 27 12.64 9.46 9.08
CA LEU A 27 12.55 9.92 7.69
C LEU A 27 11.10 10.17 7.25
N THR A 28 10.12 9.53 7.88
CA THR A 28 8.70 9.67 7.57
C THR A 28 7.89 9.99 8.82
N GLN A 29 6.66 10.44 8.68
CA GLN A 29 5.75 10.80 9.78
C GLN A 29 4.44 10.02 9.67
N GLY A 30 4.56 8.70 9.52
CA GLY A 30 3.43 7.82 9.26
C GLY A 30 2.54 7.59 10.46
N ARG A 31 3.12 7.55 11.65
CA ARG A 31 2.37 7.32 12.89
C ARG A 31 1.30 8.38 13.11
N GLU A 32 1.62 9.65 12.90
CA GLU A 32 0.72 10.79 13.05
C GLU A 32 -0.38 10.80 11.99
N GLN A 33 -0.07 10.28 10.80
CA GLN A 33 -0.99 10.23 9.67
C GLN A 33 -1.80 8.93 9.61
N GLY A 34 -1.47 7.94 10.43
CA GLY A 34 -2.04 6.59 10.32
C GLY A 34 -1.63 5.86 9.03
N ILE A 35 -0.46 6.20 8.48
CA ILE A 35 0.06 5.65 7.22
C ILE A 35 1.36 4.89 7.48
N VAL A 36 1.43 3.67 7.00
CA VAL A 36 2.65 2.86 7.02
C VAL A 36 3.47 3.17 5.79
N PHE A 37 4.72 3.62 5.98
CA PHE A 37 5.66 3.90 4.90
C PHE A 37 6.71 2.79 4.77
N ARG A 38 6.98 2.35 3.53
CA ARG A 38 8.01 1.36 3.20
C ARG A 38 8.73 1.78 1.92
N SER A 39 10.05 1.72 1.90
CA SER A 39 10.82 2.03 0.70
C SER A 39 10.55 1.02 -0.40
N MET A 40 10.41 1.51 -1.63
CA MET A 40 10.34 0.68 -2.84
C MET A 40 11.72 0.52 -3.52
N GLN A 41 12.74 1.15 -2.99
CA GLN A 41 14.09 1.02 -3.53
C GLN A 41 14.70 -0.34 -3.21
N ARG A 42 15.40 -0.89 -4.21
CA ARG A 42 16.29 -2.04 -4.05
C ARG A 42 17.72 -1.52 -3.92
N GLY A 43 18.49 -2.07 -2.99
CA GLY A 43 19.87 -1.64 -2.69
C GLY A 43 19.93 -0.61 -1.57
N ASN A 44 21.09 0.06 -1.44
CA ASN A 44 21.32 1.06 -0.40
C ASN A 44 20.81 2.43 -0.85
N PRO A 45 19.60 2.83 -0.41
CA PRO A 45 19.10 4.15 -0.72
C PRO A 45 19.89 5.21 0.02
N THR A 46 19.98 6.39 -0.56
CA THR A 46 20.56 7.57 0.08
C THR A 46 19.43 8.54 0.45
N ILE A 47 19.42 9.03 1.69
CA ILE A 47 18.39 9.96 2.19
C ILE A 47 18.41 11.32 1.50
N ASP A 48 19.50 11.63 0.81
CA ASP A 48 19.68 12.91 0.10
C ASP A 48 19.02 12.92 -1.28
N LYS A 49 18.43 11.80 -1.72
CA LYS A 49 17.79 11.67 -3.03
C LYS A 49 16.33 11.30 -2.89
N GLU A 50 15.54 11.74 -3.87
CA GLU A 50 14.14 11.32 -4.00
C GLU A 50 14.05 9.83 -4.37
N PHE A 51 13.10 9.13 -3.79
CA PHE A 51 12.74 7.75 -4.13
C PHE A 51 11.27 7.47 -3.87
N LEU A 52 10.79 6.33 -4.34
CA LEU A 52 9.40 5.96 -4.19
C LEU A 52 9.17 5.17 -2.89
N LEU A 53 8.06 5.49 -2.25
CA LEU A 53 7.55 4.86 -1.05
C LEU A 53 6.26 4.12 -1.38
N ARG A 54 6.15 2.88 -0.93
CA ARG A 54 4.86 2.21 -0.80
C ARG A 54 4.21 2.67 0.49
N VAL A 55 2.93 2.98 0.41
CA VAL A 55 2.16 3.40 1.57
C VAL A 55 0.92 2.56 1.77
N LYS A 56 0.49 2.46 3.01
CA LYS A 56 -0.75 1.83 3.42
C LYS A 56 -1.37 2.60 4.57
N GLY A 57 -2.61 3.05 4.38
CA GLY A 57 -3.42 3.72 5.39
C GLY A 57 -4.16 2.76 6.31
N ARG A 58 -4.55 3.26 7.48
CA ARG A 58 -5.45 2.55 8.41
C ARG A 58 -6.85 2.35 7.83
N ASP A 59 -7.24 3.16 6.85
CA ASP A 59 -8.48 3.07 6.08
C ASP A 59 -8.49 1.90 5.07
N GLY A 60 -7.41 1.10 5.02
CA GLY A 60 -7.22 0.01 4.07
C GLY A 60 -6.75 0.45 2.69
N GLN A 61 -6.68 1.75 2.42
CA GLN A 61 -6.16 2.26 1.16
C GLN A 61 -4.65 2.06 1.05
N THR A 62 -4.15 1.89 -0.16
CA THR A 62 -2.73 1.80 -0.44
C THR A 62 -2.28 2.83 -1.46
N GLY A 63 -0.99 3.00 -1.65
CA GLY A 63 -0.52 3.97 -2.61
C GLY A 63 0.98 4.00 -2.82
N VAL A 64 1.38 5.00 -3.59
CA VAL A 64 2.78 5.32 -3.89
C VAL A 64 3.01 6.80 -3.59
N PHE A 65 4.00 7.09 -2.78
CA PHE A 65 4.45 8.45 -2.47
C PHE A 65 5.88 8.63 -2.96
N ARG A 66 6.26 9.86 -3.19
CA ARG A 66 7.66 10.24 -3.44
C ARG A 66 8.25 10.78 -2.15
N TYR A 67 9.35 10.17 -1.70
CA TYR A 67 10.13 10.68 -0.60
C TYR A 67 10.82 11.99 -1.02
N ASP A 68 10.71 13.01 -0.19
CA ASP A 68 11.46 14.24 -0.30
C ASP A 68 12.42 14.35 0.90
N PRO A 69 13.74 14.51 0.68
CA PRO A 69 14.71 14.73 1.75
C PRO A 69 14.38 15.91 2.69
N LYS A 70 13.59 16.86 2.20
CA LYS A 70 13.11 18.02 2.99
C LYS A 70 11.94 17.69 3.91
N GLY A 71 11.44 16.45 3.87
CA GLY A 71 10.40 15.96 4.77
C GLY A 71 8.95 16.17 4.29
N GLN A 72 8.75 16.74 3.10
CA GLN A 72 7.43 16.88 2.49
C GLN A 72 7.22 15.81 1.43
N HIS A 73 6.68 14.65 1.84
CA HIS A 73 6.47 13.54 0.92
C HIS A 73 5.26 13.80 0.02
N GLN A 74 5.47 13.66 -1.28
CA GLN A 74 4.42 13.89 -2.28
C GLN A 74 3.60 12.62 -2.48
N GLN A 75 2.29 12.72 -2.31
CA GLN A 75 1.34 11.68 -2.73
C GLN A 75 1.29 11.63 -4.26
N LEU A 76 1.56 10.45 -4.83
CA LEU A 76 1.49 10.18 -6.27
C LEU A 76 0.26 9.37 -6.63
N LEU A 77 0.03 8.27 -5.93
CA LEU A 77 -1.15 7.42 -6.03
C LEU A 77 -1.64 7.11 -4.63
N TYR A 78 -2.95 7.12 -4.42
CA TYR A 78 -3.57 6.65 -3.18
C TYR A 78 -5.04 6.32 -3.44
N GLY A 79 -5.52 5.19 -2.96
CA GLY A 79 -6.91 4.79 -3.15
C GLY A 79 -7.19 3.36 -2.68
N PRO A 80 -8.45 2.91 -2.84
CA PRO A 80 -8.90 1.58 -2.40
C PRO A 80 -8.44 0.48 -3.38
N TYR A 81 -7.16 0.51 -3.73
CA TYR A 81 -6.54 -0.41 -4.68
C TYR A 81 -5.27 -1.01 -4.11
N SER A 82 -4.90 -2.17 -4.60
CA SER A 82 -3.56 -2.72 -4.46
C SER A 82 -2.71 -2.27 -5.64
N TYR A 83 -1.65 -1.50 -5.36
CA TYR A 83 -0.67 -1.09 -6.37
C TYR A 83 0.56 -1.98 -6.29
N SER A 84 0.86 -2.68 -7.36
CA SER A 84 1.97 -3.62 -7.41
C SER A 84 2.80 -3.48 -8.68
N ARG A 85 3.93 -4.21 -8.74
CA ARG A 85 4.80 -4.28 -9.93
C ARG A 85 5.22 -2.93 -10.51
N LEU A 86 5.43 -1.92 -9.66
CA LEU A 86 5.89 -0.61 -10.14
C LEU A 86 7.31 -0.73 -10.71
N VAL A 87 7.45 -0.55 -12.01
CA VAL A 87 8.73 -0.62 -12.74
C VAL A 87 8.92 0.61 -13.61
N LYS A 88 10.15 1.09 -13.69
CA LYS A 88 10.49 2.24 -14.53
C LYS A 88 10.38 1.88 -16.01
N ALA A 89 9.65 2.68 -16.77
CA ALA A 89 9.41 2.47 -18.20
C ALA A 89 10.48 3.14 -19.05
N GLY A 90 11.53 2.37 -19.40
CA GLY A 90 12.55 2.76 -20.37
C GLY A 90 13.28 4.09 -20.06
N ALA A 91 14.05 4.58 -21.05
CA ALA A 91 14.90 5.77 -20.93
C ALA A 91 14.12 7.10 -20.90
N LYS A 92 12.93 7.14 -21.52
CA LYS A 92 12.10 8.35 -21.61
C LYS A 92 11.38 8.68 -20.29
N GLY A 93 11.50 7.82 -19.30
CA GLY A 93 10.87 7.98 -17.98
C GLY A 93 9.43 7.49 -17.94
N GLY A 94 8.82 7.63 -16.76
CA GLY A 94 7.51 7.06 -16.45
C GLY A 94 7.60 5.69 -15.81
N TYR A 95 6.45 5.13 -15.48
CA TYR A 95 6.35 3.85 -14.78
C TYR A 95 5.22 3.00 -15.34
N LEU A 96 5.42 1.71 -15.32
CA LEU A 96 4.36 0.73 -15.45
C LEU A 96 4.04 0.17 -14.06
N PHE A 97 2.77 -0.01 -13.76
CA PHE A 97 2.33 -0.62 -12.51
C PHE A 97 1.06 -1.43 -12.72
N ALA A 98 0.86 -2.41 -11.87
CA ALA A 98 -0.41 -3.14 -11.79
C ALA A 98 -1.30 -2.53 -10.70
N ARG A 99 -2.59 -2.47 -10.96
CA ARG A 99 -3.63 -2.04 -10.02
C ARG A 99 -4.76 -3.05 -10.02
N GLU A 100 -5.20 -3.43 -8.84
CA GLU A 100 -6.29 -4.37 -8.62
C GLU A 100 -7.07 -4.01 -7.35
N ASP A 101 -8.27 -4.51 -7.24
CA ASP A 101 -9.08 -4.52 -6.04
C ASP A 101 -9.89 -5.84 -5.95
N ASN A 102 -10.80 -5.94 -4.99
CA ASN A 102 -11.58 -7.16 -4.77
C ASN A 102 -12.64 -7.44 -5.84
N ILE A 103 -12.92 -6.48 -6.72
CA ILE A 103 -13.93 -6.59 -7.78
C ILE A 103 -13.34 -6.39 -9.18
N THR A 104 -12.09 -5.94 -9.25
CA THR A 104 -11.38 -5.69 -10.51
C THR A 104 -10.11 -6.50 -10.55
N SER A 105 -9.97 -7.35 -11.56
CA SER A 105 -8.73 -8.09 -11.79
C SER A 105 -7.55 -7.16 -12.03
N SER A 106 -6.34 -7.67 -11.80
CA SER A 106 -5.12 -6.92 -12.00
C SER A 106 -4.99 -6.37 -13.41
N GLU A 107 -4.97 -5.06 -13.55
CA GLU A 107 -4.79 -4.34 -14.80
C GLU A 107 -3.45 -3.62 -14.83
N LEU A 108 -2.87 -3.47 -16.03
CA LEU A 108 -1.60 -2.79 -16.22
C LEU A 108 -1.82 -1.33 -16.64
N PHE A 109 -1.19 -0.43 -15.92
CA PHE A 109 -1.23 1.01 -16.16
C PHE A 109 0.15 1.56 -16.47
N TYR A 110 0.16 2.61 -17.29
CA TYR A 110 1.31 3.49 -17.50
C TYR A 110 1.07 4.84 -16.87
N THR A 111 2.12 5.45 -16.33
CA THR A 111 2.11 6.84 -15.88
C THR A 111 3.42 7.54 -16.28
N ASP A 112 3.37 8.86 -16.44
CA ASP A 112 4.57 9.67 -16.60
C ASP A 112 5.39 9.69 -15.29
N LYS A 113 6.58 10.26 -15.33
CA LYS A 113 7.48 10.31 -14.16
C LYS A 113 6.91 11.12 -12.98
N GLU A 114 5.98 12.04 -13.26
CA GLU A 114 5.33 12.90 -12.28
C GLU A 114 3.96 12.36 -11.82
N PHE A 115 3.53 11.22 -12.35
CA PHE A 115 2.22 10.61 -12.05
C PHE A 115 1.00 11.51 -12.36
N ARG A 116 1.14 12.45 -13.28
CA ARG A 116 0.06 13.36 -13.72
C ARG A 116 -0.91 12.69 -14.67
N VAL A 117 -0.43 11.73 -15.44
CA VAL A 117 -1.20 10.99 -16.43
C VAL A 117 -1.19 9.52 -16.06
N VAL A 118 -2.35 8.93 -15.85
CA VAL A 118 -2.51 7.49 -15.61
C VAL A 118 -3.36 6.92 -16.73
N ARG A 119 -2.81 5.95 -17.48
CA ARG A 119 -3.49 5.33 -18.62
C ARG A 119 -3.47 3.81 -18.48
N SER A 120 -4.61 3.16 -18.68
CA SER A 120 -4.66 1.70 -18.82
C SER A 120 -3.93 1.29 -20.10
N VAL A 121 -3.05 0.32 -19.98
CA VAL A 121 -2.29 -0.30 -21.08
C VAL A 121 -2.90 -1.63 -21.46
N VAL A 122 -3.27 -2.40 -20.44
CA VAL A 122 -3.92 -3.71 -20.62
C VAL A 122 -5.06 -3.80 -19.60
N SER A 123 -6.27 -4.03 -20.09
CA SER A 123 -7.42 -4.36 -19.27
C SER A 123 -7.71 -5.85 -19.37
N THR A 124 -7.87 -6.48 -18.22
CA THR A 124 -8.29 -7.88 -18.10
C THR A 124 -9.81 -8.01 -17.89
N GLN A 125 -10.54 -6.89 -17.93
CA GLN A 125 -11.98 -6.83 -17.62
C GLN A 125 -12.78 -7.87 -18.41
N ARG A 126 -12.54 -8.00 -19.71
CA ARG A 126 -13.26 -8.97 -20.56
C ARG A 126 -13.09 -10.43 -20.12
N GLN A 127 -11.91 -10.77 -19.56
CA GLN A 127 -11.66 -12.12 -19.03
C GLN A 127 -12.37 -12.34 -17.69
N SER A 128 -12.64 -11.26 -16.98
CA SER A 128 -13.27 -11.26 -15.67
C SER A 128 -14.78 -11.16 -15.69
N ASP A 129 -15.38 -10.79 -16.84
CA ASP A 129 -16.84 -10.57 -16.97
C ASP A 129 -17.67 -11.84 -16.67
N SER A 130 -17.06 -13.02 -16.82
CA SER A 130 -17.67 -14.30 -16.45
C SER A 130 -17.49 -14.66 -14.96
N LEU A 131 -16.63 -13.95 -14.24
CA LEU A 131 -16.32 -14.19 -12.84
C LEU A 131 -17.19 -13.30 -11.96
N ARG A 132 -17.72 -13.87 -10.89
CA ARG A 132 -18.44 -13.10 -9.87
C ARG A 132 -17.48 -12.73 -8.75
N PHE A 133 -17.10 -11.48 -8.70
CA PHE A 133 -16.29 -10.95 -7.60
C PHE A 133 -17.13 -10.71 -6.35
N ARG A 134 -16.50 -10.81 -5.19
CA ARG A 134 -17.15 -10.62 -3.90
C ARG A 134 -16.92 -9.21 -3.40
N LYS A 135 -17.98 -8.58 -2.90
CA LYS A 135 -17.83 -7.35 -2.12
C LYS A 135 -17.01 -7.65 -0.86
N SER A 136 -16.13 -6.73 -0.50
CA SER A 136 -15.44 -6.75 0.78
C SER A 136 -15.50 -5.37 1.43
N GLU A 137 -15.38 -5.34 2.74
CA GLU A 137 -15.31 -4.09 3.49
C GLU A 137 -14.43 -4.24 4.72
N LEU A 138 -13.85 -3.12 5.14
CA LEU A 138 -13.14 -3.01 6.40
C LEU A 138 -14.16 -2.76 7.50
N ILE A 139 -14.27 -3.69 8.45
CA ILE A 139 -15.12 -3.54 9.62
C ILE A 139 -14.29 -3.15 10.84
N HIS A 140 -14.91 -2.35 11.70
CA HIS A 140 -14.35 -1.94 12.99
C HIS A 140 -15.21 -2.53 14.11
N TYR A 141 -14.54 -3.12 15.09
CA TYR A 141 -15.22 -3.70 16.24
C TYR A 141 -14.39 -3.57 17.53
N ARG A 142 -15.00 -3.79 18.66
CA ARG A 142 -14.32 -3.80 19.96
C ARG A 142 -14.33 -5.20 20.54
N ASN A 143 -13.19 -5.61 21.05
CA ASN A 143 -13.12 -6.87 21.81
C ASN A 143 -13.66 -6.70 23.25
N SER A 144 -13.70 -7.80 24.01
CA SER A 144 -14.17 -7.80 25.39
C SER A 144 -13.34 -6.93 26.35
N ARG A 145 -12.14 -6.51 25.95
CA ARG A 145 -11.27 -5.61 26.71
C ARG A 145 -11.42 -4.14 26.29
N GLY A 146 -12.39 -3.82 25.42
CA GLY A 146 -12.63 -2.46 24.91
C GLY A 146 -11.62 -1.98 23.86
N GLN A 147 -10.71 -2.84 23.39
CA GLN A 147 -9.74 -2.48 22.36
C GLN A 147 -10.42 -2.43 20.99
N GLU A 148 -10.12 -1.38 20.23
CA GLU A 148 -10.58 -1.26 18.85
C GLU A 148 -9.76 -2.16 17.93
N LEU A 149 -10.45 -2.94 17.14
CA LEU A 149 -9.91 -3.89 16.20
C LEU A 149 -10.53 -3.69 14.82
N GLN A 150 -9.83 -4.17 13.81
CA GLN A 150 -10.28 -4.15 12.41
C GLN A 150 -10.34 -5.57 11.85
N GLY A 151 -11.28 -5.80 10.96
CA GLY A 151 -11.41 -7.03 10.21
C GLY A 151 -11.76 -6.76 8.75
N ALA A 152 -11.33 -7.64 7.85
CA ALA A 152 -11.80 -7.66 6.47
C ALA A 152 -13.00 -8.62 6.37
N LEU A 153 -14.17 -8.09 6.05
CA LEU A 153 -15.39 -8.87 5.83
C LEU A 153 -15.56 -9.11 4.33
N TYR A 154 -15.65 -10.37 3.93
CA TYR A 154 -15.93 -10.79 2.56
C TYR A 154 -17.33 -11.36 2.49
N TYR A 155 -18.18 -10.74 1.67
CA TYR A 155 -19.56 -11.18 1.47
C TYR A 155 -19.65 -12.40 0.54
N PRO A 156 -20.65 -13.26 0.69
CA PRO A 156 -20.92 -14.28 -0.33
C PRO A 156 -21.31 -13.63 -1.66
N VAL A 157 -21.07 -14.32 -2.77
CA VAL A 157 -21.32 -13.79 -4.13
C VAL A 157 -22.78 -13.37 -4.34
N ASN A 158 -23.73 -14.08 -3.70
CA ASN A 158 -25.16 -13.81 -3.81
C ASN A 158 -25.73 -13.18 -2.51
N TYR A 159 -24.91 -12.34 -1.85
CA TYR A 159 -25.34 -11.69 -0.62
C TYR A 159 -26.60 -10.86 -0.85
N GLN A 160 -27.56 -11.02 0.05
CA GLN A 160 -28.77 -10.23 0.15
C GLN A 160 -28.90 -9.68 1.57
N GLU A 161 -29.10 -8.40 1.69
CA GLU A 161 -29.29 -7.75 2.98
C GLU A 161 -30.49 -8.33 3.73
N GLY A 162 -30.35 -8.52 5.05
CA GLY A 162 -31.39 -9.12 5.89
C GLY A 162 -31.41 -10.65 5.92
N GLN A 163 -30.64 -11.32 5.07
CA GLN A 163 -30.48 -12.79 5.13
C GLN A 163 -29.32 -13.21 6.02
N GLN A 164 -29.47 -14.34 6.69
CA GLN A 164 -28.43 -14.92 7.52
C GLN A 164 -27.57 -15.88 6.69
N TYR A 165 -26.25 -15.76 6.87
CA TYR A 165 -25.25 -16.59 6.19
C TYR A 165 -24.31 -17.23 7.22
N PRO A 166 -23.85 -18.46 7.00
CA PRO A 166 -22.77 -19.03 7.79
C PRO A 166 -21.49 -18.20 7.60
N MET A 167 -20.78 -17.92 8.69
CA MET A 167 -19.57 -17.12 8.68
C MET A 167 -18.37 -17.96 9.12
N ILE A 168 -17.28 -17.89 8.35
CA ILE A 168 -15.98 -18.46 8.72
C ILE A 168 -15.10 -17.30 9.20
N VAL A 169 -14.59 -17.39 10.41
CA VAL A 169 -13.65 -16.41 10.96
C VAL A 169 -12.23 -16.99 10.84
N HIS A 170 -11.37 -16.27 10.12
CA HIS A 170 -9.96 -16.60 10.00
C HIS A 170 -9.14 -15.60 10.82
N LEU A 171 -8.44 -16.10 11.82
CA LEU A 171 -7.56 -15.31 12.70
C LEU A 171 -6.13 -15.80 12.54
N TYR A 172 -5.26 -14.88 12.17
CA TYR A 172 -3.81 -15.11 12.15
C TYR A 172 -3.09 -13.76 12.08
N GLU A 173 -2.40 -13.37 13.14
CA GLU A 173 -1.72 -12.07 13.22
C GLU A 173 -2.60 -10.88 12.73
N LEU A 174 -2.03 -10.00 11.92
CA LEU A 174 -2.72 -8.84 11.34
C LEU A 174 -3.15 -9.13 9.89
N LEU A 175 -4.36 -9.62 9.69
CA LEU A 175 -4.90 -9.95 8.37
C LEU A 175 -5.80 -8.87 7.75
N SER A 176 -6.26 -7.88 8.51
CA SER A 176 -7.09 -6.78 7.99
C SER A 176 -6.42 -6.01 6.83
N HIS A 177 -5.10 -6.11 6.70
CA HIS A 177 -4.35 -5.51 5.60
C HIS A 177 -4.55 -6.21 4.24
N ARG A 178 -5.23 -7.35 4.17
CA ARG A 178 -5.53 -8.09 2.93
C ARG A 178 -6.90 -7.75 2.36
N LEU A 179 -7.42 -6.56 2.68
CA LEU A 179 -8.72 -6.11 2.20
C LEU A 179 -8.77 -5.93 0.68
N ASN A 180 -7.65 -5.53 0.06
CA ASN A 180 -7.53 -5.27 -1.39
C ASN A 180 -6.59 -6.28 -2.04
#